data_960ad89b7cba00fa9a96ba13877a3f54
#
_entry.id   960ad89b7cba00fa9a96ba13877a3f54
#
_cell.length_a   1.000
_cell.length_b   1.000
_cell.length_c   1.000
_cell.angle_alpha   90.00
_cell.angle_beta   90.00
_cell.angle_gamma   90.00
#
_symmetry.space_group_name_H-M   'P 1'
#
loop_
_entity.id
_entity.type
_entity.pdbx_description
1 polymer ?
#
loop_
_entity_poly.entity_id
_entity_poly.type
_entity_poly.pdbx_seq_one_letter_code
_entity_poly.pdbx_strand_id
1 'polypeptide(L)'
;MSGSKDLRRDASGFLNRGMNLQVEIERHSGFCGGVIRAISRAEKFLEDFPGKTLYSLGDIVHNEAELQRLGGKGLVTIDKEGLMNIPDPSSETLLIRAHGEPPQTYSLACELGLTVIDCTCPVVLKLQKSIREAYERVKPAGGQIVIFGKIGHAEVLGLLGQVGGDAVVIENMPMLLSALEDGSIRTDRPLEIFSQTTKSPVEYSEICKVLSESLRHFDRSDGEPAEPSGQALRQAQRPLRSETCGREALPAPTSLTVHNTICSQVASRHEELTEFALQHDVIIFVSGLSSSNGKVLFDLCKSRNPRTYHISDPSELVPGWFSDGDKVGICGATSTPGWLLRQVADAITCL
;
A
#
# COMPACT_ATOMS: atom_id res chain seq x y z
N MET A 1 -53.31 -5.32 2.28
CA MET A 1 -52.82 -6.59 1.73
C MET A 1 -51.68 -7.05 2.62
N SER A 2 -51.92 -8.11 3.36
CA SER A 2 -51.05 -8.63 4.43
C SER A 2 -49.88 -9.40 3.82
N GLY A 3 -48.69 -8.95 4.07
CA GLY A 3 -47.47 -9.69 3.69
C GLY A 3 -47.28 -10.89 4.63
N SER A 4 -47.35 -12.07 4.11
CA SER A 4 -47.08 -13.32 4.81
C SER A 4 -45.57 -13.39 5.12
N LYS A 5 -45.21 -13.31 6.41
CA LYS A 5 -43.85 -13.62 6.90
C LYS A 5 -43.64 -15.11 6.81
N ASP A 6 -42.66 -15.54 6.02
CA ASP A 6 -42.21 -16.93 5.96
C ASP A 6 -41.59 -17.34 7.31
N LEU A 7 -42.32 -18.19 8.05
CA LEU A 7 -41.89 -18.73 9.33
C LEU A 7 -41.23 -20.10 9.07
N ARG A 8 -39.92 -20.19 9.15
CA ARG A 8 -39.20 -21.47 9.12
C ARG A 8 -39.17 -22.08 10.52
N ARG A 9 -39.53 -23.37 10.65
CA ARG A 9 -39.47 -24.15 11.90
C ARG A 9 -38.18 -24.97 11.88
N ASP A 10 -37.39 -24.90 12.98
CA ASP A 10 -36.29 -25.83 13.22
C ASP A 10 -36.80 -27.20 13.76
N ALA A 11 -35.87 -28.17 13.89
CA ALA A 11 -36.17 -29.52 14.37
C ALA A 11 -36.65 -29.57 15.84
N SER A 12 -36.61 -28.46 16.58
CA SER A 12 -37.06 -28.34 17.99
C SER A 12 -38.45 -27.70 18.11
N GLY A 13 -39.07 -27.29 16.99
CA GLY A 13 -40.43 -26.73 16.98
C GLY A 13 -40.58 -25.30 17.47
N PHE A 14 -39.46 -24.61 17.74
CA PHE A 14 -39.45 -23.18 18.03
C PHE A 14 -39.53 -22.37 16.76
N LEU A 15 -40.40 -21.35 16.75
CA LEU A 15 -40.45 -20.34 15.69
C LEU A 15 -39.14 -19.52 15.72
N ASN A 16 -38.23 -19.80 14.81
CA ASN A 16 -37.07 -18.97 14.63
C ASN A 16 -37.54 -17.63 14.02
N ARG A 17 -37.73 -16.61 14.86
CA ARG A 17 -37.89 -15.24 14.39
C ARG A 17 -36.53 -14.81 13.91
N GLY A 18 -36.29 -14.73 12.60
CA GLY A 18 -35.11 -14.10 12.03
C GLY A 18 -34.86 -12.73 12.68
N MET A 19 -33.63 -12.41 12.97
CA MET A 19 -33.27 -11.11 13.56
C MET A 19 -33.69 -9.99 12.60
N ASN A 20 -34.22 -8.89 13.17
CA ASN A 20 -34.58 -7.71 12.38
C ASN A 20 -33.35 -6.81 12.22
N LEU A 21 -32.43 -7.17 11.35
CA LEU A 21 -31.19 -6.46 11.12
C LEU A 21 -31.37 -5.38 10.02
N GLN A 22 -30.78 -4.19 10.25
CA GLN A 22 -30.69 -3.15 9.23
C GLN A 22 -29.31 -3.21 8.62
N VAL A 23 -29.19 -3.69 7.37
CA VAL A 23 -27.89 -3.92 6.70
C VAL A 23 -27.60 -2.79 5.72
N GLU A 24 -26.44 -2.16 5.86
CA GLU A 24 -25.97 -1.11 4.96
C GLU A 24 -24.55 -1.44 4.47
N ILE A 25 -24.32 -1.35 3.14
CA ILE A 25 -23.00 -1.45 2.55
C ILE A 25 -22.43 -0.04 2.40
N GLU A 26 -21.22 0.20 2.93
CA GLU A 26 -20.56 1.47 2.80
C GLU A 26 -20.34 1.81 1.31
N ARG A 27 -20.71 3.01 0.95
CA ARG A 27 -20.88 3.49 -0.42
C ARG A 27 -19.64 3.35 -1.31
N HIS A 28 -18.45 3.58 -0.77
CA HIS A 28 -17.19 3.54 -1.50
C HIS A 28 -16.40 2.25 -1.27
N SER A 29 -16.97 1.27 -0.54
CA SER A 29 -16.37 -0.05 -0.35
C SER A 29 -16.31 -0.83 -1.65
N GLY A 30 -15.18 -1.46 -1.87
CA GLY A 30 -14.94 -2.23 -3.07
C GLY A 30 -13.68 -1.82 -3.82
N PHE A 31 -13.52 -2.36 -5.00
CA PHE A 31 -12.34 -2.12 -5.84
C PHE A 31 -12.10 -0.63 -6.11
N CYS A 32 -10.85 -0.20 -5.92
CA CYS A 32 -10.41 1.12 -6.41
C CYS A 32 -10.29 1.13 -7.94
N GLY A 33 -10.22 2.34 -8.53
CA GLY A 33 -10.13 2.50 -9.98
C GLY A 33 -8.94 1.77 -10.62
N GLY A 34 -7.81 1.63 -9.91
CA GLY A 34 -6.65 0.87 -10.38
C GLY A 34 -6.94 -0.62 -10.48
N VAL A 35 -7.59 -1.19 -9.47
CA VAL A 35 -7.99 -2.61 -9.43
C VAL A 35 -9.07 -2.89 -10.48
N ILE A 36 -10.12 -2.05 -10.56
CA ILE A 36 -11.18 -2.19 -11.58
C ILE A 36 -10.56 -2.27 -12.98
N ARG A 37 -9.62 -1.37 -13.28
CA ARG A 37 -8.94 -1.35 -14.59
C ARG A 37 -8.18 -2.64 -14.87
N ALA A 38 -7.45 -3.18 -13.88
CA ALA A 38 -6.70 -4.42 -14.05
C ALA A 38 -7.63 -5.61 -14.27
N ILE A 39 -8.66 -5.75 -13.43
CA ILE A 39 -9.67 -6.82 -13.54
C ILE A 39 -10.38 -6.75 -14.90
N SER A 40 -10.88 -5.57 -15.30
CA SER A 40 -11.60 -5.41 -16.57
C SER A 40 -10.73 -5.73 -17.79
N ARG A 41 -9.42 -5.41 -17.75
CA ARG A 41 -8.50 -5.78 -18.83
C ARG A 41 -8.23 -7.28 -18.88
N ALA A 42 -8.09 -7.92 -17.70
CA ALA A 42 -7.94 -9.37 -17.63
C ALA A 42 -9.19 -10.08 -18.17
N GLU A 43 -10.39 -9.69 -17.72
CA GLU A 43 -11.64 -10.26 -18.20
C GLU A 43 -11.83 -10.07 -19.70
N LYS A 44 -11.59 -8.86 -20.21
CA LYS A 44 -11.69 -8.58 -21.64
C LYS A 44 -10.76 -9.48 -22.45
N PHE A 45 -9.50 -9.67 -22.03
CA PHE A 45 -8.58 -10.57 -22.72
C PHE A 45 -9.10 -12.01 -22.74
N LEU A 46 -9.57 -12.52 -21.58
CA LEU A 46 -10.06 -13.89 -21.47
C LEU A 46 -11.37 -14.12 -22.23
N GLU A 47 -12.19 -13.07 -22.42
CA GLU A 47 -13.39 -13.10 -23.27
C GLU A 47 -13.06 -13.00 -24.76
N ASP A 48 -12.10 -12.14 -25.14
CA ASP A 48 -11.69 -11.95 -26.54
C ASP A 48 -10.90 -13.18 -27.07
N PHE A 49 -10.23 -13.94 -26.18
CA PHE A 49 -9.40 -15.10 -26.53
C PHE A 49 -9.77 -16.36 -25.70
N PRO A 50 -10.95 -16.97 -25.94
CA PRO A 50 -11.39 -18.16 -25.20
C PRO A 50 -10.37 -19.30 -25.32
N GLY A 51 -10.01 -19.89 -24.19
CA GLY A 51 -9.05 -21.01 -24.12
C GLY A 51 -7.57 -20.61 -24.13
N LYS A 52 -7.24 -19.31 -24.28
CA LYS A 52 -5.89 -18.81 -24.02
C LYS A 52 -5.66 -18.59 -22.54
N THR A 53 -4.42 -18.83 -22.10
CA THR A 53 -3.96 -18.48 -20.74
C THR A 53 -3.57 -17.02 -20.71
N LEU A 54 -3.96 -16.32 -19.63
CA LEU A 54 -3.42 -15.01 -19.28
C LEU A 54 -2.55 -15.17 -18.03
N TYR A 55 -1.25 -14.98 -18.17
CA TYR A 55 -0.34 -15.03 -17.03
C TYR A 55 -0.35 -13.71 -16.28
N SER A 56 -0.56 -13.75 -14.96
CA SER A 56 -0.43 -12.58 -14.07
C SER A 56 0.82 -12.72 -13.21
N LEU A 57 1.72 -11.76 -13.26
CA LEU A 57 2.90 -11.75 -12.40
C LEU A 57 2.50 -11.34 -10.98
N GLY A 58 2.27 -12.36 -10.15
CA GLY A 58 1.67 -12.27 -8.82
C GLY A 58 0.17 -11.99 -8.86
N ASP A 59 -0.44 -11.99 -7.70
CA ASP A 59 -1.89 -11.82 -7.53
C ASP A 59 -2.37 -10.50 -8.12
N ILE A 60 -3.29 -10.55 -9.08
CA ILE A 60 -3.88 -9.35 -9.70
C ILE A 60 -4.58 -8.48 -8.67
N VAL A 61 -5.11 -9.10 -7.62
CA VAL A 61 -5.74 -8.47 -6.47
C VAL A 61 -5.53 -9.33 -5.23
N HIS A 62 -5.40 -8.73 -4.05
CA HIS A 62 -5.28 -9.45 -2.77
C HIS A 62 -6.68 -9.83 -2.25
N ASN A 63 -7.35 -10.74 -2.97
CA ASN A 63 -8.64 -11.32 -2.61
C ASN A 63 -8.77 -12.71 -3.23
N GLU A 64 -8.81 -13.73 -2.39
CA GLU A 64 -8.75 -15.14 -2.77
C GLU A 64 -9.95 -15.55 -3.61
N ALA A 65 -11.17 -15.09 -3.26
CA ALA A 65 -12.39 -15.39 -3.99
C ALA A 65 -12.38 -14.83 -5.42
N GLU A 66 -11.82 -13.62 -5.60
CA GLU A 66 -11.68 -13.02 -6.92
C GLU A 66 -10.58 -13.70 -7.76
N LEU A 67 -9.49 -14.11 -7.13
CA LEU A 67 -8.44 -14.89 -7.80
C LEU A 67 -8.98 -16.23 -8.30
N GLN A 68 -9.76 -16.92 -7.47
CA GLN A 68 -10.40 -18.18 -7.86
C GLN A 68 -11.41 -17.97 -9.01
N ARG A 69 -12.20 -16.90 -8.97
CA ARG A 69 -13.15 -16.55 -10.03
C ARG A 69 -12.45 -16.31 -11.37
N LEU A 70 -11.35 -15.54 -11.38
CA LEU A 70 -10.56 -15.26 -12.59
C LEU A 70 -9.76 -16.49 -13.04
N GLY A 71 -9.26 -17.30 -12.11
CA GLY A 71 -8.60 -18.57 -12.42
C GLY A 71 -9.51 -19.53 -13.17
N GLY A 72 -10.81 -19.61 -12.79
CA GLY A 72 -11.82 -20.36 -13.53
C GLY A 72 -12.07 -19.87 -14.97
N LYS A 73 -11.67 -18.63 -15.29
CA LYS A 73 -11.75 -18.07 -16.65
C LYS A 73 -10.44 -18.22 -17.44
N GLY A 74 -9.33 -18.67 -16.83
CA GLY A 74 -8.04 -18.87 -17.50
C GLY A 74 -6.91 -17.91 -17.08
N LEU A 75 -7.10 -17.12 -16.00
CA LEU A 75 -5.99 -16.38 -15.39
C LEU A 75 -5.09 -17.33 -14.60
N VAL A 76 -3.79 -17.29 -14.85
CA VAL A 76 -2.79 -18.08 -14.12
C VAL A 76 -1.83 -17.12 -13.40
N THR A 77 -1.82 -17.18 -12.08
CA THR A 77 -0.87 -16.41 -11.28
C THR A 77 0.48 -17.12 -11.26
N ILE A 78 1.53 -16.39 -11.58
CA ILE A 78 2.92 -16.88 -11.54
C ILE A 78 3.79 -15.91 -10.74
N ASP A 79 4.90 -16.42 -10.25
CA ASP A 79 6.00 -15.63 -9.67
C ASP A 79 7.11 -15.38 -10.72
N LYS A 80 8.24 -14.81 -10.27
CA LYS A 80 9.38 -14.54 -11.16
C LYS A 80 10.04 -15.82 -11.71
N GLU A 81 10.01 -16.90 -10.97
CA GLU A 81 10.52 -18.19 -11.42
C GLU A 81 9.57 -18.79 -12.45
N GLY A 82 8.27 -18.73 -12.21
CA GLY A 82 7.24 -19.12 -13.17
C GLY A 82 7.30 -18.34 -14.47
N LEU A 83 7.67 -17.04 -14.42
CA LEU A 83 7.86 -16.22 -15.63
C LEU A 83 8.96 -16.77 -16.55
N MET A 84 10.05 -17.29 -15.99
CA MET A 84 11.14 -17.91 -16.74
C MET A 84 10.77 -19.29 -17.32
N ASN A 85 9.73 -19.91 -16.80
CA ASN A 85 9.31 -21.26 -17.16
C ASN A 85 8.03 -21.29 -18.02
N ILE A 86 7.57 -20.15 -18.52
CA ILE A 86 6.41 -20.10 -19.43
C ILE A 86 6.76 -20.88 -20.73
N PRO A 87 5.96 -21.89 -21.11
CA PRO A 87 6.15 -22.59 -22.37
C PRO A 87 5.86 -21.66 -23.55
N ASP A 88 6.74 -21.64 -24.57
CA ASP A 88 6.60 -20.82 -25.78
C ASP A 88 6.19 -19.35 -25.50
N PRO A 89 7.01 -18.59 -24.73
CA PRO A 89 6.59 -17.28 -24.23
C PRO A 89 6.25 -16.29 -25.34
N SER A 90 6.78 -16.48 -26.55
CA SER A 90 6.48 -15.60 -27.71
C SER A 90 5.02 -15.63 -28.18
N SER A 91 4.28 -16.68 -27.81
CA SER A 91 2.84 -16.82 -28.12
C SER A 91 1.94 -16.43 -26.95
N GLU A 92 2.52 -16.11 -25.79
CA GLU A 92 1.81 -15.94 -24.54
C GLU A 92 1.68 -14.46 -24.11
N THR A 93 0.75 -14.20 -23.19
CA THR A 93 0.47 -12.85 -22.71
C THR A 93 0.67 -12.75 -21.22
N LEU A 94 1.46 -11.75 -20.82
CA LEU A 94 1.75 -11.41 -19.42
C LEU A 94 0.97 -10.15 -19.01
N LEU A 95 0.22 -10.22 -17.93
CA LEU A 95 -0.41 -9.08 -17.30
C LEU A 95 0.47 -8.57 -16.15
N ILE A 96 0.85 -7.31 -16.23
CA ILE A 96 1.44 -6.56 -15.11
C ILE A 96 0.31 -5.91 -14.32
N ARG A 97 0.21 -6.26 -13.05
CA ARG A 97 -0.87 -5.83 -12.15
C ARG A 97 -0.79 -4.34 -11.76
N ALA A 98 -1.83 -3.84 -11.07
CA ALA A 98 -1.93 -2.43 -10.70
C ALA A 98 -0.77 -1.90 -9.82
N HIS A 99 -0.05 -2.78 -9.12
CA HIS A 99 1.09 -2.43 -8.27
C HIS A 99 2.35 -2.01 -9.06
N GLY A 100 2.40 -2.32 -10.37
CA GLY A 100 3.58 -2.12 -11.18
C GLY A 100 4.71 -3.09 -10.87
N GLU A 101 5.74 -3.07 -11.70
CA GLU A 101 6.93 -3.93 -11.57
C GLU A 101 8.21 -3.10 -11.73
N PRO A 102 9.38 -3.62 -11.31
CA PRO A 102 10.67 -3.04 -11.62
C PRO A 102 10.94 -2.98 -13.13
N PRO A 103 11.74 -2.01 -13.63
CA PRO A 103 12.10 -1.93 -15.05
C PRO A 103 12.68 -3.23 -15.63
N GLN A 104 13.44 -3.99 -14.82
CA GLN A 104 14.03 -5.27 -15.20
C GLN A 104 13.01 -6.33 -15.59
N THR A 105 11.81 -6.29 -14.97
CA THR A 105 10.71 -7.21 -15.30
C THR A 105 10.20 -6.95 -16.73
N TYR A 106 10.10 -5.69 -17.14
CA TYR A 106 9.67 -5.33 -18.50
C TYR A 106 10.73 -5.70 -19.53
N SER A 107 12.02 -5.50 -19.21
CA SER A 107 13.12 -5.92 -20.08
C SER A 107 13.11 -7.44 -20.29
N LEU A 108 12.96 -8.21 -19.20
CA LEU A 108 12.87 -9.66 -19.26
C LEU A 108 11.66 -10.14 -20.08
N ALA A 109 10.48 -9.55 -19.87
CA ALA A 109 9.29 -9.89 -20.66
C ALA A 109 9.50 -9.63 -22.16
N CYS A 110 10.18 -8.54 -22.50
CA CYS A 110 10.56 -8.22 -23.89
C CYS A 110 11.58 -9.23 -24.46
N GLU A 111 12.60 -9.60 -23.71
CA GLU A 111 13.61 -10.60 -24.09
C GLU A 111 12.99 -11.98 -24.35
N LEU A 112 11.99 -12.36 -23.55
CA LEU A 112 11.21 -13.59 -23.71
C LEU A 112 10.20 -13.52 -24.87
N GLY A 113 9.97 -12.34 -25.46
CA GLY A 113 9.01 -12.13 -26.53
C GLY A 113 7.54 -12.13 -26.07
N LEU A 114 7.28 -12.00 -24.77
CA LEU A 114 5.92 -11.97 -24.20
C LEU A 114 5.15 -10.72 -24.66
N THR A 115 3.87 -10.90 -24.98
CA THR A 115 2.96 -9.76 -25.11
C THR A 115 2.60 -9.24 -23.72
N VAL A 116 2.84 -7.93 -23.44
CA VAL A 116 2.59 -7.36 -22.12
C VAL A 116 1.31 -6.54 -22.11
N ILE A 117 0.40 -6.86 -21.19
CA ILE A 117 -0.74 -6.02 -20.80
C ILE A 117 -0.38 -5.30 -19.52
N ASP A 118 0.10 -4.05 -19.62
CA ASP A 118 0.44 -3.25 -18.45
C ASP A 118 -0.82 -2.61 -17.84
N CYS A 119 -1.17 -3.06 -16.64
CA CYS A 119 -2.28 -2.55 -15.84
C CYS A 119 -1.82 -1.68 -14.66
N THR A 120 -0.55 -1.28 -14.62
CA THR A 120 -0.02 -0.42 -13.56
C THR A 120 -0.92 0.80 -13.36
N CYS A 121 -1.31 1.04 -12.11
CA CYS A 121 -2.16 2.17 -11.75
C CYS A 121 -1.46 3.50 -12.11
N PRO A 122 -2.17 4.48 -12.72
CA PRO A 122 -1.58 5.78 -13.04
C PRO A 122 -0.96 6.50 -11.83
N VAL A 123 -1.52 6.30 -10.62
CA VAL A 123 -0.95 6.83 -9.38
C VAL A 123 0.41 6.21 -9.09
N VAL A 124 0.53 4.89 -9.26
CA VAL A 124 1.80 4.16 -9.08
C VAL A 124 2.82 4.56 -10.16
N LEU A 125 2.40 4.69 -11.42
CA LEU A 125 3.30 5.18 -12.50
C LEU A 125 3.85 6.57 -12.20
N LYS A 126 2.99 7.48 -11.69
CA LYS A 126 3.42 8.82 -11.27
C LYS A 126 4.43 8.73 -10.12
N LEU A 127 4.18 7.86 -9.13
CA LEU A 127 5.08 7.64 -8.01
C LEU A 127 6.43 7.06 -8.47
N GLN A 128 6.43 6.05 -9.34
CA GLN A 128 7.65 5.48 -9.93
C GLN A 128 8.47 6.53 -10.68
N LYS A 129 7.82 7.41 -11.43
CA LYS A 129 8.47 8.54 -12.10
C LYS A 129 9.09 9.51 -11.09
N SER A 130 8.31 9.91 -10.08
CA SER A 130 8.76 10.88 -9.06
C SER A 130 9.96 10.38 -8.26
N ILE A 131 9.98 9.10 -7.87
CA ILE A 131 11.10 8.53 -7.10
C ILE A 131 12.37 8.45 -7.94
N ARG A 132 12.27 8.13 -9.25
CA ARG A 132 13.40 8.12 -10.16
C ARG A 132 13.98 9.51 -10.33
N GLU A 133 13.12 10.52 -10.59
CA GLU A 133 13.56 11.92 -10.73
C GLU A 133 14.18 12.46 -9.44
N ALA A 134 13.65 12.07 -8.28
CA ALA A 134 14.22 12.41 -6.98
C ALA A 134 15.60 11.78 -6.79
N TYR A 135 15.75 10.51 -7.11
CA TYR A 135 17.01 9.79 -7.01
C TYR A 135 18.10 10.42 -7.90
N GLU A 136 17.77 10.72 -9.16
CA GLU A 136 18.69 11.40 -10.09
C GLU A 136 19.14 12.77 -9.56
N ARG A 137 18.27 13.47 -8.83
CA ARG A 137 18.57 14.77 -8.21
C ARG A 137 19.47 14.66 -6.99
N VAL A 138 19.19 13.70 -6.07
CA VAL A 138 19.92 13.64 -4.78
C VAL A 138 21.19 12.80 -4.83
N LYS A 139 21.28 11.82 -5.71
CA LYS A 139 22.42 10.90 -5.83
C LYS A 139 23.77 11.61 -6.02
N PRO A 140 23.90 12.63 -6.90
CA PRO A 140 25.17 13.36 -7.08
C PRO A 140 25.64 14.10 -5.82
N ALA A 141 24.71 14.47 -4.93
CA ALA A 141 25.00 15.12 -3.65
C ALA A 141 25.19 14.10 -2.49
N GLY A 142 25.24 12.80 -2.79
CA GLY A 142 25.30 11.74 -1.79
C GLY A 142 24.02 11.58 -0.98
N GLY A 143 22.90 12.17 -1.42
CA GLY A 143 21.59 12.07 -0.76
C GLY A 143 20.98 10.66 -0.82
N GLN A 144 19.94 10.44 -0.04
CA GLN A 144 19.26 9.15 0.11
C GLN A 144 17.77 9.25 -0.19
N ILE A 145 17.23 8.16 -0.73
CA ILE A 145 15.80 7.92 -0.84
C ILE A 145 15.34 7.02 0.30
N VAL A 146 14.27 7.41 0.96
CA VAL A 146 13.58 6.61 1.99
C VAL A 146 12.19 6.25 1.48
N ILE A 147 11.79 4.99 1.61
CA ILE A 147 10.48 4.50 1.21
C ILE A 147 9.75 3.96 2.45
N PHE A 148 8.68 4.62 2.85
CA PHE A 148 7.76 4.08 3.86
C PHE A 148 6.81 3.09 3.20
N GLY A 149 7.00 1.80 3.43
CA GLY A 149 6.22 0.75 2.78
C GLY A 149 6.52 -0.64 3.32
N LYS A 150 5.69 -1.60 3.00
CA LYS A 150 5.86 -3.00 3.43
C LYS A 150 6.97 -3.66 2.61
N ILE A 151 8.00 -4.18 3.28
CA ILE A 151 9.10 -4.92 2.65
C ILE A 151 8.54 -6.14 1.91
N GLY A 152 9.02 -6.34 0.68
CA GLY A 152 8.55 -7.44 -0.17
C GLY A 152 7.20 -7.20 -0.87
N HIS A 153 6.49 -6.13 -0.56
CA HIS A 153 5.27 -5.78 -1.29
C HIS A 153 5.60 -5.38 -2.74
N ALA A 154 4.79 -5.83 -3.70
CA ALA A 154 5.03 -5.62 -5.13
C ALA A 154 5.26 -4.15 -5.51
N GLU A 155 4.44 -3.23 -4.99
CA GLU A 155 4.60 -1.79 -5.24
C GLU A 155 5.96 -1.29 -4.74
N VAL A 156 6.39 -1.71 -3.53
CA VAL A 156 7.69 -1.31 -2.96
C VAL A 156 8.85 -1.89 -3.76
N LEU A 157 8.75 -3.14 -4.22
CA LEU A 157 9.73 -3.73 -5.12
C LEU A 157 9.81 -2.97 -6.44
N GLY A 158 8.65 -2.55 -6.99
CA GLY A 158 8.58 -1.70 -8.17
C GLY A 158 9.28 -0.35 -7.98
N LEU A 159 9.11 0.29 -6.80
CA LEU A 159 9.76 1.55 -6.44
C LEU A 159 11.27 1.38 -6.27
N LEU A 160 11.71 0.35 -5.53
CA LEU A 160 13.13 0.01 -5.37
C LEU A 160 13.82 -0.20 -6.72
N GLY A 161 13.14 -0.86 -7.66
CA GLY A 161 13.65 -1.07 -9.01
C GLY A 161 13.90 0.22 -9.78
N GLN A 162 13.15 1.30 -9.51
CA GLN A 162 13.35 2.60 -10.18
C GLN A 162 14.69 3.27 -9.80
N VAL A 163 15.24 2.90 -8.66
CA VAL A 163 16.50 3.45 -8.10
C VAL A 163 17.61 2.39 -8.02
N GLY A 164 17.46 1.28 -8.74
CA GLY A 164 18.44 0.19 -8.74
C GLY A 164 18.65 -0.48 -7.38
N GLY A 165 17.67 -0.44 -6.49
CA GLY A 165 17.76 -0.95 -5.13
C GLY A 165 18.36 0.01 -4.10
N ASP A 166 18.81 1.19 -4.53
CA ASP A 166 19.52 2.17 -3.69
C ASP A 166 18.52 3.10 -2.96
N ALA A 167 17.70 2.51 -2.09
CA ALA A 167 16.81 3.22 -1.18
C ALA A 167 16.66 2.45 0.14
N VAL A 168 16.41 3.17 1.23
CA VAL A 168 16.12 2.57 2.54
C VAL A 168 14.61 2.39 2.68
N VAL A 169 14.17 1.15 2.93
CA VAL A 169 12.75 0.84 3.16
C VAL A 169 12.50 0.72 4.65
N ILE A 170 11.48 1.41 5.14
CA ILE A 170 11.01 1.33 6.52
C ILE A 170 9.51 0.97 6.54
N GLU A 171 9.10 0.06 7.41
CA GLU A 171 7.70 -0.36 7.52
C GLU A 171 6.92 0.37 8.60
N ASN A 172 7.61 0.83 9.64
CA ASN A 172 7.03 1.37 10.85
C ASN A 172 8.02 2.26 11.62
N MET A 173 7.54 2.91 12.69
CA MET A 173 8.35 3.78 13.54
C MET A 173 9.56 3.07 14.19
N PRO A 174 9.46 1.84 14.76
CA PRO A 174 10.63 1.16 15.29
C PRO A 174 11.74 0.95 14.27
N MET A 175 11.41 0.61 13.02
CA MET A 175 12.41 0.48 11.95
C MET A 175 13.06 1.81 11.59
N LEU A 176 12.29 2.91 11.57
CA LEU A 176 12.84 4.24 11.37
C LEU A 176 13.87 4.58 12.45
N LEU A 177 13.51 4.38 13.73
CA LEU A 177 14.40 4.70 14.84
C LEU A 177 15.69 3.86 14.80
N SER A 178 15.57 2.56 14.50
CA SER A 178 16.74 1.69 14.30
C SER A 178 17.63 2.15 13.14
N ALA A 179 17.03 2.53 12.00
CA ALA A 179 17.78 2.99 10.83
C ALA A 179 18.46 4.35 11.04
N LEU A 180 17.94 5.19 11.92
CA LEU A 180 18.60 6.42 12.37
C LEU A 180 19.75 6.10 13.33
N GLU A 181 19.57 5.16 14.25
CA GLU A 181 20.57 4.77 15.25
C GLU A 181 21.78 4.04 14.61
N ASP A 182 21.54 3.12 13.69
CA ASP A 182 22.59 2.36 12.99
C ASP A 182 23.24 3.11 11.81
N GLY A 183 22.73 4.32 11.48
CA GLY A 183 23.24 5.17 10.40
C GLY A 183 22.86 4.71 8.99
N SER A 184 21.92 3.76 8.84
CA SER A 184 21.35 3.37 7.54
C SER A 184 20.61 4.55 6.90
N ILE A 185 19.93 5.37 7.71
CA ILE A 185 19.41 6.68 7.33
C ILE A 185 20.33 7.75 7.90
N ARG A 186 20.96 8.51 7.01
CA ARG A 186 21.94 9.53 7.37
C ARG A 186 21.33 10.92 7.33
N THR A 187 21.39 11.61 8.47
CA THR A 187 20.84 12.96 8.63
C THR A 187 21.80 14.08 8.23
N ASP A 188 23.03 13.74 7.84
CA ASP A 188 24.07 14.67 7.37
C ASP A 188 24.03 14.96 5.86
N ARG A 189 22.97 14.53 5.16
CA ARG A 189 22.83 14.64 3.71
C ARG A 189 21.37 14.84 3.29
N PRO A 190 21.10 15.25 2.03
CA PRO A 190 19.76 15.39 1.52
C PRO A 190 18.97 14.07 1.61
N LEU A 191 17.74 14.12 2.14
CA LEU A 191 16.82 13.00 2.23
C LEU A 191 15.53 13.33 1.46
N GLU A 192 15.05 12.38 0.68
CA GLU A 192 13.71 12.43 0.10
C GLU A 192 12.92 11.21 0.51
N ILE A 193 11.74 11.43 1.11
CA ILE A 193 10.89 10.35 1.59
C ILE A 193 9.62 10.23 0.77
N PHE A 194 9.28 8.98 0.43
CA PHE A 194 8.08 8.56 -0.28
C PHE A 194 7.31 7.54 0.54
N SER A 195 6.00 7.46 0.33
CA SER A 195 5.16 6.42 0.91
C SER A 195 4.63 5.48 -0.17
N GLN A 196 4.54 4.20 0.14
CA GLN A 196 3.67 3.27 -0.57
C GLN A 196 2.24 3.83 -0.57
N THR A 197 1.54 3.72 -1.71
CA THR A 197 0.24 4.39 -1.93
C THR A 197 -0.87 3.97 -0.96
N THR A 198 -0.73 2.82 -0.31
CA THR A 198 -1.74 2.21 0.56
C THR A 198 -1.41 2.25 2.06
N LYS A 199 -0.35 2.97 2.46
CA LYS A 199 0.01 3.15 3.86
C LYS A 199 -0.90 4.17 4.57
N SER A 200 -0.88 4.15 5.90
CA SER A 200 -1.63 5.09 6.74
C SER A 200 -1.10 6.52 6.61
N PRO A 201 -1.94 7.52 6.31
CA PRO A 201 -1.54 8.93 6.29
C PRO A 201 -1.04 9.42 7.65
N VAL A 202 -1.63 8.93 8.75
CA VAL A 202 -1.25 9.30 10.13
C VAL A 202 0.14 8.80 10.45
N GLU A 203 0.40 7.50 10.24
CA GLU A 203 1.75 6.93 10.44
C GLU A 203 2.81 7.62 9.59
N TYR A 204 2.50 7.92 8.32
CA TYR A 204 3.42 8.62 7.43
C TYR A 204 3.76 10.01 7.93
N SER A 205 2.78 10.75 8.42
CA SER A 205 2.97 12.08 9.02
C SER A 205 3.88 12.03 10.25
N GLU A 206 3.68 11.04 11.13
CA GLU A 206 4.51 10.82 12.32
C GLU A 206 5.97 10.50 11.95
N ILE A 207 6.17 9.62 10.97
CA ILE A 207 7.50 9.27 10.43
C ILE A 207 8.21 10.51 9.86
N CYS A 208 7.52 11.31 9.06
CA CYS A 208 8.07 12.54 8.48
C CYS A 208 8.44 13.57 9.57
N LYS A 209 7.63 13.66 10.64
CA LYS A 209 7.91 14.52 11.77
C LYS A 209 9.21 14.12 12.49
N VAL A 210 9.37 12.84 12.81
CA VAL A 210 10.59 12.32 13.47
C VAL A 210 11.82 12.55 12.59
N LEU A 211 11.75 12.27 11.30
CA LEU A 211 12.84 12.55 10.35
C LEU A 211 13.20 14.03 10.33
N SER A 212 12.20 14.92 10.29
CA SER A 212 12.44 16.37 10.30
C SER A 212 13.09 16.86 11.60
N GLU A 213 12.72 16.29 12.74
CA GLU A 213 13.31 16.61 14.03
C GLU A 213 14.75 16.12 14.13
N SER A 214 15.04 14.91 13.63
CA SER A 214 16.39 14.33 13.62
C SER A 214 17.39 15.16 12.78
N LEU A 215 16.95 15.70 11.65
CA LEU A 215 17.77 16.60 10.81
C LEU A 215 18.07 17.93 11.53
N ARG A 216 17.10 18.50 12.25
CA ARG A 216 17.31 19.77 12.98
C ARG A 216 18.27 19.63 14.18
N HIS A 217 18.33 18.44 14.78
CA HIS A 217 19.30 18.18 15.86
C HIS A 217 20.73 18.14 15.32
N PHE A 218 20.94 17.65 14.12
CA PHE A 218 22.25 17.62 13.47
C PHE A 218 22.74 19.04 13.15
N ASP A 219 21.93 19.91 12.56
CA ASP A 219 22.28 21.31 12.27
C ASP A 219 22.66 22.13 13.51
N ARG A 220 22.16 21.75 14.70
CA ARG A 220 22.48 22.44 15.96
C ARG A 220 23.75 21.95 16.62
N SER A 221 24.15 20.71 16.39
CA SER A 221 25.38 20.15 16.99
C SER A 221 26.66 20.70 16.37
N ASP A 222 26.61 21.21 15.14
CA ASP A 222 27.75 21.80 14.44
C ASP A 222 27.87 23.31 14.63
N GLY A 223 27.02 23.96 15.43
CA GLY A 223 26.83 25.41 15.47
C GLY A 223 27.11 26.14 16.79
N GLU A 224 27.69 25.54 17.83
CA GLU A 224 28.25 26.31 18.93
C GLU A 224 29.76 26.54 18.74
N PRO A 225 30.18 27.78 18.35
CA PRO A 225 31.60 28.15 18.51
C PRO A 225 31.88 28.22 20.00
N ALA A 226 32.77 27.36 20.48
CA ALA A 226 33.35 27.50 21.80
C ALA A 226 33.88 28.94 21.93
N GLU A 227 33.39 29.70 22.91
CA GLU A 227 33.91 31.01 23.26
C GLU A 227 35.41 30.89 23.48
N PRO A 228 36.26 31.69 22.78
CA PRO A 228 37.67 31.66 23.04
C PRO A 228 37.91 32.33 24.39
N SER A 229 38.26 31.51 25.42
CA SER A 229 38.90 32.03 26.62
C SER A 229 40.11 32.87 26.21
N GLY A 230 40.01 34.16 26.51
CA GLY A 230 41.08 35.13 26.21
C GLY A 230 42.42 34.74 26.81
N GLN A 231 43.36 34.41 25.95
CA GLN A 231 44.79 34.63 26.14
C GLN A 231 45.53 33.96 24.96
N ALA A 232 45.87 34.72 23.92
CA ALA A 232 47.10 34.62 23.11
C ALA A 232 47.03 35.53 21.87
N LEU A 233 47.03 36.82 22.09
CA LEU A 233 47.57 37.76 21.11
C LEU A 233 49.10 37.75 21.24
N ARG A 234 49.81 37.17 20.28
CA ARG A 234 51.07 37.68 19.68
C ARG A 234 51.79 36.62 18.84
N GLN A 235 52.18 37.09 17.65
CA GLN A 235 53.21 36.53 16.73
C GLN A 235 52.76 35.29 15.92
N ALA A 236 52.63 35.34 14.58
CA ALA A 236 53.73 35.61 13.66
C ALA A 236 53.21 35.83 12.22
N GLN A 237 53.71 36.85 11.57
CA GLN A 237 53.69 37.02 10.12
C GLN A 237 54.55 35.94 9.47
N ARG A 238 54.01 35.19 8.51
CA ARG A 238 54.77 34.46 7.51
C ARG A 238 54.01 34.37 6.18
N PRO A 239 54.71 34.35 5.03
CA PRO A 239 54.14 34.70 3.75
C PRO A 239 53.45 33.52 3.06
N LEU A 240 52.51 33.91 2.18
CA LEU A 240 51.80 33.11 1.20
C LEU A 240 52.66 32.09 0.47
N ARG A 241 52.38 30.82 0.62
CA ARG A 241 52.64 29.81 -0.40
C ARG A 241 51.32 29.40 -1.01
N SER A 242 51.24 29.53 -2.32
CA SER A 242 50.16 29.02 -3.17
C SER A 242 50.18 27.50 -3.15
N GLU A 243 49.30 26.89 -2.41
CA GLU A 243 48.93 25.50 -2.60
C GLU A 243 47.52 25.49 -3.19
N THR A 244 47.44 24.97 -4.40
CA THR A 244 46.16 24.60 -5.05
C THR A 244 45.51 23.48 -4.26
N CYS A 245 44.79 23.86 -3.21
CA CYS A 245 43.90 22.93 -2.49
C CYS A 245 42.66 22.72 -3.36
N GLY A 246 42.48 21.48 -3.79
CA GLY A 246 41.22 21.08 -4.46
C GLY A 246 40.06 21.54 -3.59
N ARG A 247 39.13 22.28 -4.19
CA ARG A 247 37.87 22.60 -3.54
C ARG A 247 37.14 21.28 -3.30
N GLU A 248 37.22 20.72 -2.11
CA GLU A 248 36.22 19.80 -1.63
C GLU A 248 34.88 20.56 -1.73
N ALA A 249 33.99 20.02 -2.50
CA ALA A 249 32.62 20.56 -2.62
C ALA A 249 32.04 20.60 -1.20
N LEU A 250 31.62 21.79 -0.76
CA LEU A 250 30.90 21.96 0.48
C LEU A 250 29.73 20.91 0.50
N PRO A 251 29.54 20.17 1.62
CA PRO A 251 28.45 19.25 1.71
C PRO A 251 27.12 19.98 1.38
N ALA A 252 26.31 19.36 0.55
CA ALA A 252 24.99 19.91 0.22
C ALA A 252 24.21 20.11 1.54
N PRO A 253 23.44 21.23 1.66
CA PRO A 253 22.70 21.49 2.89
C PRO A 253 21.79 20.31 3.22
N THR A 254 21.77 19.91 4.49
CA THR A 254 20.88 18.88 5.00
C THR A 254 19.44 19.31 4.80
N SER A 255 18.69 18.55 4.03
CA SER A 255 17.28 18.88 3.71
C SER A 255 16.45 17.62 3.66
N LEU A 256 15.21 17.70 4.16
CA LEU A 256 14.19 16.69 3.99
C LEU A 256 13.15 17.16 2.99
N THR A 257 12.97 16.42 1.90
CA THR A 257 11.85 16.60 1.00
C THR A 257 10.83 15.48 1.23
N VAL A 258 9.63 15.86 1.64
CA VAL A 258 8.52 14.94 1.89
C VAL A 258 7.60 14.92 0.66
N HIS A 259 7.42 13.73 0.09
CA HIS A 259 6.49 13.53 -1.02
C HIS A 259 5.20 12.88 -0.51
N ASN A 260 4.09 13.60 -0.62
CA ASN A 260 2.78 13.03 -0.30
C ASN A 260 2.32 12.11 -1.45
N THR A 261 2.65 10.82 -1.34
CA THR A 261 2.42 9.80 -2.36
C THR A 261 1.34 8.79 -1.98
N ILE A 262 0.71 8.95 -0.83
CA ILE A 262 -0.47 8.16 -0.45
C ILE A 262 -1.60 8.46 -1.43
N CYS A 263 -2.26 7.41 -1.92
CA CYS A 263 -3.37 7.55 -2.86
C CYS A 263 -4.53 8.31 -2.20
N SER A 264 -5.07 9.32 -2.89
CA SER A 264 -6.21 10.10 -2.38
C SER A 264 -7.43 9.24 -2.08
N GLN A 265 -7.68 8.19 -2.89
CA GLN A 265 -8.75 7.22 -2.62
C GLN A 265 -8.51 6.41 -1.33
N VAL A 266 -7.26 6.19 -0.94
CA VAL A 266 -6.94 5.52 0.34
C VAL A 266 -7.09 6.52 1.48
N ALA A 267 -6.63 7.76 1.30
CA ALA A 267 -6.71 8.79 2.34
C ALA A 267 -8.16 9.17 2.68
N SER A 268 -9.03 9.40 1.67
CA SER A 268 -10.46 9.72 1.90
C SER A 268 -11.19 8.57 2.62
N ARG A 269 -10.81 7.32 2.33
CA ARG A 269 -11.40 6.15 2.98
C ARG A 269 -11.23 6.12 4.49
N HIS A 270 -10.16 6.69 5.02
CA HIS A 270 -9.94 6.75 6.45
C HIS A 270 -10.99 7.60 7.17
N GLU A 271 -11.38 8.74 6.61
CA GLU A 271 -12.42 9.61 7.16
C GLU A 271 -13.80 8.97 7.02
N GLU A 272 -14.15 8.53 5.80
CA GLU A 272 -15.43 7.91 5.47
C GLU A 272 -15.72 6.67 6.33
N LEU A 273 -14.74 5.76 6.48
CA LEU A 273 -14.90 4.56 7.30
C LEU A 273 -14.94 4.87 8.80
N THR A 274 -14.25 5.91 9.26
CA THR A 274 -14.35 6.36 10.64
C THR A 274 -15.79 6.79 10.97
N GLU A 275 -16.41 7.60 10.13
CA GLU A 275 -17.79 8.06 10.30
C GLU A 275 -18.76 6.89 10.19
N PHE A 276 -18.59 6.04 9.18
CA PHE A 276 -19.44 4.87 8.96
C PHE A 276 -19.41 3.90 10.13
N ALA A 277 -18.22 3.61 10.69
CA ALA A 277 -18.08 2.71 11.83
C ALA A 277 -18.76 3.23 13.10
N LEU A 278 -18.85 4.55 13.29
CA LEU A 278 -19.52 5.19 14.42
C LEU A 278 -21.06 5.21 14.28
N GLN A 279 -21.58 5.07 13.06
CA GLN A 279 -23.02 5.12 12.78
C GLN A 279 -23.73 3.77 12.89
N HIS A 280 -22.98 2.68 13.09
CA HIS A 280 -23.48 1.31 13.12
C HIS A 280 -23.19 0.62 14.44
N ASP A 281 -24.08 -0.31 14.83
CA ASP A 281 -23.90 -1.12 16.04
C ASP A 281 -22.85 -2.22 15.85
N VAL A 282 -22.80 -2.80 14.63
CA VAL A 282 -21.85 -3.85 14.23
C VAL A 282 -21.24 -3.50 12.89
N ILE A 283 -19.94 -3.72 12.74
CA ILE A 283 -19.25 -3.61 11.46
C ILE A 283 -18.74 -4.98 11.01
N ILE A 284 -19.08 -5.35 9.81
CA ILE A 284 -18.50 -6.51 9.10
C ILE A 284 -17.51 -5.95 8.06
N PHE A 285 -16.23 -6.14 8.33
CA PHE A 285 -15.16 -5.71 7.44
C PHE A 285 -14.72 -6.88 6.54
N VAL A 286 -14.89 -6.72 5.24
CA VAL A 286 -14.63 -7.79 4.26
C VAL A 286 -13.34 -7.51 3.51
N SER A 287 -12.34 -8.39 3.64
CA SER A 287 -11.13 -8.31 2.82
C SER A 287 -10.37 -9.62 2.78
N GLY A 288 -9.56 -9.82 1.73
CA GLY A 288 -8.60 -10.93 1.68
C GLY A 288 -7.56 -10.84 2.81
N LEU A 289 -7.12 -12.00 3.30
CA LEU A 289 -6.20 -12.11 4.44
C LEU A 289 -4.82 -11.48 4.16
N SER A 290 -4.38 -11.50 2.90
CA SER A 290 -3.11 -10.94 2.44
C SER A 290 -3.14 -9.42 2.18
N SER A 291 -4.33 -8.79 2.22
CA SER A 291 -4.51 -7.38 1.89
C SER A 291 -3.91 -6.43 2.93
N SER A 292 -2.79 -5.77 2.59
CA SER A 292 -2.17 -4.76 3.46
C SER A 292 -3.09 -3.58 3.75
N ASN A 293 -3.80 -3.08 2.72
CA ASN A 293 -4.80 -2.03 2.89
C ASN A 293 -5.99 -2.49 3.72
N GLY A 294 -6.41 -3.77 3.54
CA GLY A 294 -7.48 -4.37 4.34
C GLY A 294 -7.17 -4.35 5.83
N LYS A 295 -5.96 -4.73 6.21
CA LYS A 295 -5.52 -4.71 7.61
C LYS A 295 -5.58 -3.31 8.21
N VAL A 296 -5.02 -2.31 7.53
CA VAL A 296 -5.02 -0.91 8.02
C VAL A 296 -6.44 -0.37 8.21
N LEU A 297 -7.34 -0.62 7.25
CA LEU A 297 -8.72 -0.15 7.32
C LEU A 297 -9.56 -0.94 8.34
N PHE A 298 -9.32 -2.23 8.51
CA PHE A 298 -9.94 -3.03 9.57
C PHE A 298 -9.55 -2.52 10.96
N ASP A 299 -8.27 -2.29 11.21
CA ASP A 299 -7.77 -1.78 12.48
C ASP A 299 -8.37 -0.39 12.79
N LEU A 300 -8.52 0.46 11.76
CA LEU A 300 -9.20 1.74 11.87
C LEU A 300 -10.67 1.56 12.31
N CYS A 301 -11.45 0.72 11.63
CA CYS A 301 -12.85 0.46 12.00
C CYS A 301 -12.94 -0.12 13.42
N LYS A 302 -12.07 -1.08 13.75
CA LYS A 302 -12.02 -1.72 15.07
C LYS A 302 -11.72 -0.75 16.19
N SER A 303 -10.88 0.26 15.95
CA SER A 303 -10.58 1.32 16.91
C SER A 303 -11.76 2.24 17.18
N ARG A 304 -12.71 2.36 16.24
CA ARG A 304 -13.90 3.22 16.32
C ARG A 304 -15.14 2.47 16.79
N ASN A 305 -15.26 1.20 16.39
CA ASN A 305 -16.35 0.32 16.80
C ASN A 305 -15.80 -1.03 17.29
N PRO A 306 -15.82 -1.30 18.61
CA PRO A 306 -15.33 -2.58 19.15
C PRO A 306 -16.05 -3.82 18.62
N ARG A 307 -17.30 -3.69 18.12
CA ARG A 307 -18.05 -4.77 17.47
C ARG A 307 -17.75 -4.83 15.97
N THR A 308 -16.47 -4.68 15.59
CA THR A 308 -15.99 -4.88 14.21
C THR A 308 -15.39 -6.27 14.08
N TYR A 309 -15.84 -7.01 13.07
CA TYR A 309 -15.39 -8.37 12.77
C TYR A 309 -14.85 -8.43 11.34
N HIS A 310 -13.72 -9.10 11.17
CA HIS A 310 -13.09 -9.30 9.86
C HIS A 310 -13.48 -10.66 9.30
N ILE A 311 -13.88 -10.67 8.02
CA ILE A 311 -14.16 -11.90 7.28
C ILE A 311 -13.57 -11.81 5.86
N SER A 312 -13.25 -12.93 5.30
CA SER A 312 -12.83 -13.08 3.89
C SER A 312 -13.93 -13.73 3.04
N ASP A 313 -14.86 -14.45 3.68
CA ASP A 313 -15.94 -15.19 3.04
C ASP A 313 -17.23 -15.12 3.87
N PRO A 314 -18.45 -15.12 3.25
CA PRO A 314 -19.71 -15.11 3.97
C PRO A 314 -19.90 -16.26 4.97
N SER A 315 -19.27 -17.43 4.74
CA SER A 315 -19.35 -18.59 5.64
C SER A 315 -18.67 -18.37 7.01
N GLU A 316 -17.85 -17.33 7.14
CA GLU A 316 -17.19 -16.94 8.39
C GLU A 316 -18.12 -16.11 9.32
N LEU A 317 -19.33 -15.77 8.86
CA LEU A 317 -20.29 -15.04 9.68
C LEU A 317 -20.76 -15.87 10.88
N VAL A 318 -20.71 -15.27 12.07
CA VAL A 318 -21.14 -15.89 13.31
C VAL A 318 -22.43 -15.22 13.79
N PRO A 319 -23.58 -15.90 13.86
CA PRO A 319 -24.85 -15.30 14.29
C PRO A 319 -24.78 -14.60 15.64
N GLY A 320 -23.93 -15.08 16.56
CA GLY A 320 -23.74 -14.50 17.89
C GLY A 320 -23.08 -13.10 17.89
N TRP A 321 -22.64 -12.58 16.75
CA TRP A 321 -22.16 -11.19 16.64
C TRP A 321 -23.30 -10.18 16.60
N PHE A 322 -24.53 -10.60 16.30
CA PHE A 322 -25.67 -9.75 16.04
C PHE A 322 -26.72 -9.83 17.15
N SER A 323 -27.43 -8.76 17.35
CA SER A 323 -28.59 -8.65 18.22
C SER A 323 -29.80 -8.14 17.43
N ASP A 324 -31.01 -8.53 17.84
CA ASP A 324 -32.23 -8.05 17.19
C ASP A 324 -32.30 -6.51 17.20
N GLY A 325 -32.52 -5.93 16.03
CA GLY A 325 -32.58 -4.49 15.83
C GLY A 325 -31.22 -3.81 15.52
N ASP A 326 -30.09 -4.56 15.49
CA ASP A 326 -28.78 -3.99 15.17
C ASP A 326 -28.76 -3.34 13.77
N LYS A 327 -28.09 -2.20 13.68
CA LYS A 327 -27.63 -1.61 12.42
C LYS A 327 -26.27 -2.19 12.08
N VAL A 328 -26.23 -2.98 11.01
CA VAL A 328 -25.01 -3.66 10.55
C VAL A 328 -24.43 -2.94 9.36
N GLY A 329 -23.23 -2.37 9.54
CA GLY A 329 -22.45 -1.77 8.46
C GLY A 329 -21.52 -2.80 7.84
N ILE A 330 -21.54 -2.91 6.51
CA ILE A 330 -20.59 -3.73 5.75
C ILE A 330 -19.64 -2.81 5.00
N CYS A 331 -18.37 -3.03 5.19
CA CYS A 331 -17.33 -2.32 4.45
C CYS A 331 -16.21 -3.26 4.03
N GLY A 332 -15.33 -2.78 3.14
CA GLY A 332 -14.25 -3.60 2.61
C GLY A 332 -13.07 -2.79 2.11
N ALA A 333 -11.99 -3.50 1.87
CA ALA A 333 -10.76 -2.94 1.30
C ALA A 333 -10.93 -2.54 -0.17
N THR A 334 -9.96 -1.78 -0.68
CA THR A 334 -9.86 -1.43 -2.12
C THR A 334 -9.58 -2.63 -3.03
N SER A 335 -9.34 -3.81 -2.44
CA SER A 335 -9.16 -5.10 -3.10
C SER A 335 -10.37 -6.03 -2.94
N THR A 336 -11.46 -5.59 -2.32
CA THR A 336 -12.67 -6.40 -2.10
C THR A 336 -13.65 -6.23 -3.26
N PRO A 337 -14.11 -7.32 -3.91
CA PRO A 337 -15.08 -7.19 -4.99
C PRO A 337 -16.47 -6.81 -4.48
N GLY A 338 -17.17 -5.94 -5.19
CA GLY A 338 -18.50 -5.49 -4.81
C GLY A 338 -19.56 -6.62 -4.79
N TRP A 339 -19.36 -7.68 -5.58
CA TRP A 339 -20.23 -8.85 -5.54
C TRP A 339 -20.12 -9.62 -4.20
N LEU A 340 -18.89 -9.68 -3.62
CA LEU A 340 -18.68 -10.33 -2.33
C LEU A 340 -19.33 -9.55 -1.19
N LEU A 341 -19.25 -8.21 -1.21
CA LEU A 341 -19.97 -7.37 -0.23
C LEU A 341 -21.48 -7.61 -0.28
N ARG A 342 -22.05 -7.75 -1.47
CA ARG A 342 -23.49 -8.09 -1.64
C ARG A 342 -23.82 -9.47 -1.10
N GLN A 343 -23.00 -10.49 -1.38
CA GLN A 343 -23.20 -11.83 -0.82
C GLN A 343 -23.16 -11.84 0.71
N VAL A 344 -22.27 -11.08 1.32
CA VAL A 344 -22.22 -10.90 2.78
C VAL A 344 -23.50 -10.22 3.28
N ALA A 345 -23.98 -9.18 2.60
CA ALA A 345 -25.24 -8.51 2.97
C ALA A 345 -26.44 -9.46 2.89
N ASP A 346 -26.54 -10.23 1.81
CA ASP A 346 -27.59 -11.22 1.62
C ASP A 346 -27.54 -12.29 2.71
N ALA A 347 -26.34 -12.79 3.06
CA ALA A 347 -26.17 -13.79 4.12
C ALA A 347 -26.60 -13.25 5.50
N ILE A 348 -26.25 -12.00 5.84
CA ILE A 348 -26.67 -11.36 7.10
C ILE A 348 -28.19 -11.16 7.14
N THR A 349 -28.78 -10.77 6.03
CA THR A 349 -30.24 -10.56 5.95
C THR A 349 -31.04 -11.88 6.13
N CYS A 350 -30.40 -13.03 5.91
CA CYS A 350 -30.98 -14.35 6.09
C CYS A 350 -30.83 -14.90 7.53
N LEU A 351 -30.14 -14.24 8.45
CA LEU A 351 -30.00 -14.62 9.85
C LEU A 351 -31.26 -14.26 10.66
#